data_d884fe8bf6b94a7607f98ba607452b5f
#
_entry.id   d884fe8bf6b94a7607f98ba607452b5f
#
_cell.length_a   1.000
_cell.length_b   1.000
_cell.length_c   1.000
_cell.angle_alpha   90.00
_cell.angle_beta   90.00
_cell.angle_gamma   90.00
#
_symmetry.space_group_name_H-M   'P 1'
#
loop_
_entity.id
_entity.type
_entity.pdbx_description
1 polymer ?
#
loop_
_entity_poly.entity_id
_entity_poly.type
_entity_poly.pdbx_seq_one_letter_code
_entity_poly.pdbx_strand_id
1 'polypeptide(L)'
;MKEKVICGIQQVGIGVEELIAPWKWYHTVLGFEMKIFDDEGVAERMLPYTGGKPQPRRAILAFNPRGGGGFEVWQPKGRKVKYPERPLQLGDYGINICKIKAKDVDKSYAHLKNNGATMLSEVCSSPFGFKHFYFKDPWNNIFEVEQNDYAFIDEDKTNGGVNGVVI
;
A
#
# COMPACT_ATOMS: atom_id res chain seq x y z
N MET A 1 -21.96 -25.43 -9.80
CA MET A 1 -21.21 -24.17 -9.75
C MET A 1 -19.89 -24.46 -9.02
N LYS A 2 -18.73 -24.06 -9.59
CA LYS A 2 -17.47 -24.17 -8.83
C LYS A 2 -17.52 -23.21 -7.64
N GLU A 3 -17.19 -23.70 -6.45
CA GLU A 3 -17.09 -22.90 -5.24
C GLU A 3 -16.08 -21.77 -5.47
N LYS A 4 -16.46 -20.53 -5.15
CA LYS A 4 -15.57 -19.36 -5.23
C LYS A 4 -14.81 -19.25 -3.91
N VAL A 5 -13.49 -19.31 -3.98
CA VAL A 5 -12.62 -19.20 -2.82
C VAL A 5 -11.91 -17.84 -2.85
N ILE A 6 -11.95 -17.09 -1.75
CA ILE A 6 -11.16 -15.88 -1.55
C ILE A 6 -9.87 -16.29 -0.85
N CYS A 7 -8.74 -16.16 -1.54
CA CYS A 7 -7.43 -16.61 -1.03
C CYS A 7 -6.63 -15.48 -0.35
N GLY A 8 -7.10 -14.23 -0.41
CA GLY A 8 -6.42 -13.08 0.19
C GLY A 8 -6.50 -11.83 -0.68
N ILE A 9 -5.74 -10.81 -0.29
CA ILE A 9 -5.62 -9.55 -1.04
C ILE A 9 -4.53 -9.72 -2.09
N GLN A 10 -4.89 -9.56 -3.36
CA GLN A 10 -3.92 -9.65 -4.45
C GLN A 10 -3.07 -8.37 -4.52
N GLN A 11 -3.66 -7.19 -4.38
CA GLN A 11 -2.99 -5.90 -4.35
C GLN A 11 -3.84 -4.83 -3.67
N VAL A 12 -3.18 -3.75 -3.21
CA VAL A 12 -3.80 -2.50 -2.83
C VAL A 12 -3.27 -1.41 -3.75
N GLY A 13 -4.16 -0.56 -4.26
CA GLY A 13 -3.80 0.56 -5.12
C GLY A 13 -3.99 1.89 -4.42
N ILE A 14 -3.08 2.82 -4.66
CA ILE A 14 -3.20 4.22 -4.26
C ILE A 14 -3.18 5.14 -5.47
N GLY A 15 -4.01 6.18 -5.43
CA GLY A 15 -3.98 7.26 -6.41
C GLY A 15 -2.97 8.35 -6.03
N VAL A 16 -2.16 8.79 -7.00
CA VAL A 16 -1.18 9.86 -6.82
C VAL A 16 -1.28 10.90 -7.92
N GLU A 17 -0.85 12.12 -7.64
CA GLU A 17 -0.80 13.20 -8.65
C GLU A 17 0.41 13.06 -9.58
N GLU A 18 1.54 12.64 -9.04
CA GLU A 18 2.78 12.33 -9.75
C GLU A 18 3.23 10.91 -9.35
N LEU A 19 3.62 10.10 -10.33
CA LEU A 19 3.82 8.67 -10.09
C LEU A 19 5.24 8.31 -9.67
N ILE A 20 6.25 9.01 -10.17
CA ILE A 20 7.65 8.56 -10.09
C ILE A 20 8.23 8.69 -8.68
N ALA A 21 7.96 9.81 -8.00
CA ALA A 21 8.48 10.03 -6.64
C ALA A 21 7.85 9.05 -5.63
N PRO A 22 6.52 8.85 -5.58
CA PRO A 22 5.90 7.82 -4.78
C PRO A 22 6.43 6.42 -5.10
N TRP A 23 6.47 6.06 -6.39
CA TRP A 23 7.01 4.77 -6.81
C TRP A 23 8.42 4.51 -6.28
N LYS A 24 9.35 5.47 -6.45
CA LYS A 24 10.72 5.34 -5.93
C LYS A 24 10.75 5.10 -4.43
N TRP A 25 9.93 5.82 -3.67
CA TRP A 25 9.87 5.68 -2.22
C TRP A 25 9.33 4.29 -1.82
N TYR A 26 8.23 3.82 -2.40
CA TYR A 26 7.69 2.50 -2.10
C TYR A 26 8.63 1.37 -2.50
N HIS A 27 9.33 1.55 -3.62
CA HIS A 27 10.36 0.61 -4.05
C HIS A 27 11.52 0.54 -3.05
N THR A 28 12.10 1.68 -2.67
CA THR A 28 13.32 1.73 -1.86
C THR A 28 13.06 1.58 -0.37
N VAL A 29 11.96 2.13 0.14
CA VAL A 29 11.69 2.18 1.59
C VAL A 29 10.79 1.03 2.04
N LEU A 30 9.72 0.71 1.29
CA LEU A 30 8.85 -0.42 1.63
C LEU A 30 9.29 -1.75 0.99
N GLY A 31 10.22 -1.72 0.01
CA GLY A 31 10.76 -2.92 -0.60
C GLY A 31 9.84 -3.56 -1.65
N PHE A 32 8.96 -2.80 -2.30
CA PHE A 32 8.17 -3.27 -3.44
C PHE A 32 9.01 -3.30 -4.71
N GLU A 33 9.94 -4.26 -4.80
CA GLU A 33 11.02 -4.29 -5.80
C GLU A 33 10.65 -5.09 -7.05
N MET A 34 9.79 -6.09 -6.93
CA MET A 34 9.42 -6.97 -8.06
C MET A 34 8.34 -6.32 -8.89
N LYS A 35 8.74 -5.48 -9.83
CA LYS A 35 7.82 -4.80 -10.75
C LYS A 35 7.15 -5.80 -11.69
N ILE A 36 5.82 -5.86 -11.66
CA ILE A 36 5.00 -6.73 -12.51
C ILE A 36 4.64 -6.01 -13.81
N PHE A 37 4.23 -4.76 -13.70
CA PHE A 37 4.01 -3.92 -14.87
C PHE A 37 4.28 -2.44 -14.57
N ASP A 38 4.56 -1.70 -15.63
CA ASP A 38 4.56 -0.24 -15.71
C ASP A 38 3.82 0.08 -17.01
N ASP A 39 2.56 0.48 -16.87
CA ASP A 39 1.64 0.54 -18.00
C ASP A 39 0.96 1.91 -18.06
N GLU A 40 0.97 2.49 -19.26
CA GLU A 40 0.24 3.71 -19.58
C GLU A 40 -0.83 3.39 -20.64
N GLY A 41 -2.07 3.77 -20.35
CA GLY A 41 -3.18 3.46 -21.23
C GLY A 41 -4.48 4.04 -20.73
N VAL A 42 -5.58 3.56 -21.31
CA VAL A 42 -6.94 4.00 -20.94
C VAL A 42 -7.57 2.98 -19.99
N ALA A 43 -8.12 3.48 -18.89
CA ALA A 43 -8.79 2.66 -17.87
C ALA A 43 -10.24 2.34 -18.28
N GLU A 44 -10.42 1.45 -19.24
CA GLU A 44 -11.75 1.10 -19.79
C GLU A 44 -12.68 0.42 -18.77
N ARG A 45 -12.10 -0.31 -17.80
CA ARG A 45 -12.86 -1.05 -16.80
C ARG A 45 -13.27 -0.19 -15.57
N MET A 46 -12.82 1.06 -15.54
CA MET A 46 -13.06 1.97 -14.40
C MET A 46 -14.25 2.92 -14.61
N LEU A 47 -15.05 2.71 -15.63
CA LEU A 47 -16.16 3.58 -16.04
C LEU A 47 -17.11 3.99 -14.88
N PRO A 48 -17.52 3.08 -13.98
CA PRO A 48 -18.37 3.46 -12.85
C PRO A 48 -17.74 4.51 -11.92
N TYR A 49 -16.41 4.55 -11.86
CA TYR A 49 -15.63 5.42 -10.98
C TYR A 49 -15.09 6.67 -11.68
N THR A 50 -15.26 6.75 -13.00
CA THR A 50 -14.73 7.85 -13.85
C THR A 50 -15.83 8.67 -14.52
N GLY A 51 -17.07 8.60 -13.99
CA GLY A 51 -18.23 9.31 -14.55
C GLY A 51 -18.67 8.78 -15.91
N GLY A 52 -18.50 7.48 -16.18
CA GLY A 52 -18.93 6.82 -17.40
C GLY A 52 -18.01 7.06 -18.60
N LYS A 53 -16.86 7.70 -18.42
CA LYS A 53 -15.91 8.00 -19.50
C LYS A 53 -14.56 7.32 -19.26
N PRO A 54 -13.98 6.68 -20.30
CA PRO A 54 -12.60 6.17 -20.20
C PRO A 54 -11.63 7.30 -19.85
N GLN A 55 -10.69 7.03 -18.92
CA GLN A 55 -9.70 8.02 -18.50
C GLN A 55 -8.29 7.49 -18.76
N PRO A 56 -7.39 8.28 -19.36
CA PRO A 56 -5.99 7.93 -19.48
C PRO A 56 -5.35 7.88 -18.09
N ARG A 57 -4.51 6.87 -17.90
CA ARG A 57 -3.79 6.63 -16.63
C ARG A 57 -2.41 6.04 -16.87
N ARG A 58 -1.53 6.12 -15.89
CA ARG A 58 -0.34 5.28 -15.77
C ARG A 58 -0.35 4.61 -14.42
N ALA A 59 0.04 3.33 -14.36
CA ALA A 59 0.13 2.58 -13.12
C ALA A 59 1.36 1.69 -13.09
N ILE A 60 1.94 1.53 -11.90
CA ILE A 60 3.03 0.59 -11.62
C ILE A 60 2.56 -0.34 -10.53
N LEU A 61 2.55 -1.65 -10.79
CA LEU A 61 2.34 -2.69 -9.80
C LEU A 61 3.64 -3.39 -9.49
N ALA A 62 3.92 -3.56 -8.21
CA ALA A 62 5.04 -4.37 -7.75
C ALA A 62 4.70 -5.20 -6.52
N PHE A 63 5.47 -6.27 -6.33
CA PHE A 63 5.42 -7.12 -5.16
C PHE A 63 6.70 -6.98 -4.34
N ASN A 64 6.58 -7.28 -3.05
CA ASN A 64 7.74 -7.40 -2.17
C ASN A 64 8.23 -8.86 -2.20
N PRO A 65 9.55 -9.13 -2.33
CA PRO A 65 10.10 -10.49 -2.33
C PRO A 65 9.73 -11.33 -1.10
N ARG A 66 9.52 -10.71 0.05
CA ARG A 66 9.06 -11.42 1.25
C ARG A 66 7.62 -11.94 1.15
N GLY A 67 6.93 -11.66 0.04
CA GLY A 67 5.55 -12.09 -0.18
C GLY A 67 4.52 -11.21 0.56
N GLY A 68 3.26 -11.55 0.38
CA GLY A 68 2.09 -10.73 0.67
C GLY A 68 1.47 -10.21 -0.62
N GLY A 69 0.43 -9.39 -0.53
CA GLY A 69 -0.18 -8.73 -1.67
C GLY A 69 0.74 -7.66 -2.28
N GLY A 70 0.46 -7.32 -3.53
CA GLY A 70 1.15 -6.28 -4.27
C GLY A 70 0.72 -4.87 -3.87
N PHE A 71 1.46 -3.91 -4.37
CA PHE A 71 1.16 -2.50 -4.21
C PHE A 71 1.16 -1.79 -5.56
N GLU A 72 0.04 -1.14 -5.90
CA GLU A 72 -0.12 -0.43 -7.15
C GLU A 72 -0.12 1.08 -6.91
N VAL A 73 0.76 1.80 -7.61
CA VAL A 73 0.75 3.26 -7.64
C VAL A 73 0.08 3.69 -8.94
N TRP A 74 -0.97 4.50 -8.84
CA TRP A 74 -1.85 4.82 -9.95
C TRP A 74 -2.00 6.34 -10.12
N GLN A 75 -1.70 6.84 -11.32
CA GLN A 75 -1.80 8.25 -11.69
C GLN A 75 -2.88 8.46 -12.74
N PRO A 76 -3.96 9.24 -12.48
CA PRO A 76 -4.86 9.70 -13.53
C PRO A 76 -4.16 10.75 -14.40
N LYS A 77 -4.22 10.59 -15.72
CA LYS A 77 -3.62 11.54 -16.68
C LYS A 77 -4.64 12.43 -17.39
N GLY A 78 -5.91 12.06 -17.33
CA GLY A 78 -7.00 12.81 -17.96
C GLY A 78 -7.66 13.87 -17.09
N ARG A 79 -7.31 13.96 -15.80
CA ARG A 79 -7.89 14.92 -14.85
C ARG A 79 -6.95 15.18 -13.68
N LYS A 80 -7.13 16.33 -13.02
CA LYS A 80 -6.47 16.58 -11.73
C LYS A 80 -6.99 15.63 -10.66
N VAL A 81 -6.09 15.20 -9.78
CA VAL A 81 -6.45 14.47 -8.57
C VAL A 81 -7.27 15.41 -7.66
N LYS A 82 -8.34 14.87 -7.08
CA LYS A 82 -9.09 15.55 -6.03
C LYS A 82 -8.74 14.89 -4.72
N TYR A 83 -8.22 15.66 -3.80
CA TYR A 83 -7.97 15.22 -2.44
C TYR A 83 -9.23 15.42 -1.58
N PRO A 84 -9.40 14.64 -0.49
CA PRO A 84 -10.44 14.89 0.48
C PRO A 84 -10.34 16.32 1.04
N GLU A 85 -11.47 16.96 1.29
CA GLU A 85 -11.54 18.31 1.88
C GLU A 85 -11.10 18.33 3.35
N ARG A 86 -11.09 17.17 4.00
CA ARG A 86 -10.63 16.95 5.37
C ARG A 86 -9.78 15.67 5.45
N PRO A 87 -8.94 15.51 6.49
CA PRO A 87 -8.24 14.25 6.73
C PRO A 87 -9.24 13.08 6.84
N LEU A 88 -8.89 11.95 6.21
CA LEU A 88 -9.65 10.71 6.33
C LEU A 88 -9.72 10.26 7.80
N GLN A 89 -10.88 9.78 8.21
CA GLN A 89 -11.15 9.26 9.54
C GLN A 89 -11.63 7.82 9.43
N LEU A 90 -11.43 7.04 10.48
CA LEU A 90 -12.03 5.70 10.59
C LEU A 90 -13.56 5.81 10.49
N GLY A 91 -14.14 5.00 9.62
CA GLY A 91 -15.58 5.04 9.30
C GLY A 91 -15.92 5.83 8.04
N ASP A 92 -14.98 6.52 7.42
CA ASP A 92 -15.15 7.02 6.05
C ASP A 92 -15.15 5.84 5.06
N TYR A 93 -15.92 5.97 3.97
CA TYR A 93 -16.00 4.93 2.96
C TYR A 93 -14.66 4.75 2.24
N GLY A 94 -14.23 3.50 2.10
CA GLY A 94 -13.04 3.10 1.35
C GLY A 94 -11.99 2.41 2.21
N ILE A 95 -10.80 2.22 1.65
CA ILE A 95 -9.65 1.69 2.38
C ILE A 95 -9.01 2.83 3.16
N ASN A 96 -9.09 2.73 4.49
CA ASN A 96 -8.53 3.74 5.39
C ASN A 96 -7.05 3.46 5.71
N ILE A 97 -6.67 2.20 5.88
CA ILE A 97 -5.32 1.80 6.26
C ILE A 97 -4.88 0.62 5.39
N CYS A 98 -3.70 0.71 4.82
CA CYS A 98 -3.03 -0.43 4.19
C CYS A 98 -2.12 -1.10 5.21
N LYS A 99 -2.30 -2.41 5.44
CA LYS A 99 -1.46 -3.19 6.35
C LYS A 99 -0.35 -3.86 5.57
N ILE A 100 0.90 -3.68 6.02
CA ILE A 100 2.07 -4.39 5.52
C ILE A 100 2.71 -5.19 6.64
N LYS A 101 3.44 -6.22 6.30
CA LYS A 101 4.07 -7.10 7.29
C LYS A 101 5.53 -6.78 7.53
N ALA A 102 6.01 -7.10 8.72
CA ALA A 102 7.43 -7.09 9.06
C ALA A 102 7.74 -8.26 10.04
N LYS A 103 8.90 -8.90 9.89
CA LYS A 103 9.40 -9.90 10.83
C LYS A 103 9.86 -9.23 12.12
N ASP A 104 10.61 -8.14 11.98
CA ASP A 104 11.10 -7.30 13.07
C ASP A 104 10.45 -5.92 12.99
N VAL A 105 9.44 -5.71 13.81
CA VAL A 105 8.64 -4.47 13.81
C VAL A 105 9.44 -3.29 14.35
N ASP A 106 10.34 -3.51 15.30
CA ASP A 106 11.18 -2.44 15.88
C ASP A 106 12.20 -1.95 14.84
N LYS A 107 12.83 -2.88 14.09
CA LYS A 107 13.70 -2.54 12.95
C LYS A 107 12.95 -1.80 11.85
N SER A 108 11.72 -2.23 11.54
CA SER A 108 10.83 -1.57 10.58
C SER A 108 10.49 -0.14 11.02
N TYR A 109 10.14 0.05 12.29
CA TYR A 109 9.85 1.37 12.87
C TYR A 109 11.03 2.35 12.68
N ALA A 110 12.22 1.92 13.09
CA ALA A 110 13.43 2.75 12.96
C ALA A 110 13.75 3.07 11.49
N HIS A 111 13.61 2.08 10.60
CA HIS A 111 13.84 2.25 9.16
C HIS A 111 12.87 3.27 8.55
N LEU A 112 11.58 3.15 8.79
CA LEU A 112 10.56 4.04 8.24
C LEU A 112 10.70 5.46 8.77
N LYS A 113 10.94 5.62 10.07
CA LYS A 113 11.19 6.93 10.71
C LYS A 113 12.37 7.65 10.09
N ASN A 114 13.45 6.94 9.76
CA ASN A 114 14.64 7.50 9.15
C ASN A 114 14.50 7.78 7.63
N ASN A 115 13.43 7.28 7.00
CA ASN A 115 13.19 7.40 5.57
C ASN A 115 11.93 8.20 5.21
N GLY A 116 11.56 9.17 6.06
CA GLY A 116 10.54 10.17 5.75
C GLY A 116 9.10 9.79 6.05
N ALA A 117 8.87 8.67 6.73
CA ALA A 117 7.55 8.35 7.27
C ALA A 117 7.24 9.19 8.52
N THR A 118 5.99 9.61 8.66
CA THR A 118 5.49 10.27 9.88
C THR A 118 4.86 9.23 10.79
N MET A 119 5.47 8.98 11.94
CA MET A 119 4.97 7.98 12.88
C MET A 119 3.69 8.49 13.56
N LEU A 120 2.64 7.66 13.58
CA LEU A 120 1.35 7.97 14.21
C LEU A 120 1.18 7.30 15.57
N SER A 121 1.96 6.25 15.83
CA SER A 121 2.03 5.59 17.13
C SER A 121 3.46 5.12 17.41
N GLU A 122 3.77 4.84 18.65
CA GLU A 122 4.92 4.00 19.01
C GLU A 122 4.62 2.54 18.68
N VAL A 123 5.65 1.67 18.73
CA VAL A 123 5.45 0.22 18.64
C VAL A 123 4.66 -0.24 19.86
N CYS A 124 3.55 -0.91 19.63
CA CYS A 124 2.69 -1.46 20.67
C CYS A 124 2.32 -2.91 20.38
N SER A 125 1.70 -3.57 21.36
CA SER A 125 1.17 -4.93 21.18
C SER A 125 -0.32 -4.88 20.93
N SER A 126 -0.75 -5.60 19.90
CA SER A 126 -2.17 -5.82 19.62
C SER A 126 -2.80 -6.68 20.75
N PRO A 127 -4.15 -6.72 20.87
CA PRO A 127 -4.83 -7.62 21.80
C PRO A 127 -4.49 -9.11 21.61
N PHE A 128 -3.98 -9.48 20.44
CA PHE A 128 -3.55 -10.84 20.10
C PHE A 128 -2.06 -11.11 20.34
N GLY A 129 -1.32 -10.12 20.84
CA GLY A 129 0.08 -10.26 21.22
C GLY A 129 1.10 -9.97 20.13
N PHE A 130 0.70 -9.58 18.90
CA PHE A 130 1.70 -9.18 17.91
C PHE A 130 2.09 -7.72 18.08
N LYS A 131 3.34 -7.40 17.79
CA LYS A 131 3.81 -6.02 17.67
C LYS A 131 3.24 -5.37 16.43
N HIS A 132 2.88 -4.09 16.51
CA HIS A 132 2.47 -3.27 15.39
C HIS A 132 2.67 -1.78 15.69
N PHE A 133 2.58 -0.95 14.64
CA PHE A 133 2.53 0.50 14.72
C PHE A 133 1.88 1.09 13.48
N TYR A 134 1.50 2.37 13.58
CA TYR A 134 0.90 3.13 12.48
C TYR A 134 1.83 4.26 12.03
N PHE A 135 1.84 4.51 10.71
CA PHE A 135 2.58 5.62 10.13
C PHE A 135 1.84 6.22 8.94
N LYS A 136 2.22 7.45 8.56
CA LYS A 136 1.89 8.06 7.28
C LYS A 136 3.09 8.06 6.37
N ASP A 137 2.84 7.75 5.11
CA ASP A 137 3.83 7.97 4.05
C ASP A 137 3.95 9.48 3.72
N PRO A 138 4.89 9.91 2.86
CA PRO A 138 5.04 11.31 2.47
C PRO A 138 3.82 11.92 1.74
N TRP A 139 2.89 11.10 1.29
CA TRP A 139 1.65 11.52 0.59
C TRP A 139 0.40 11.43 1.47
N ASN A 140 0.57 11.25 2.79
CA ASN A 140 -0.47 11.14 3.82
C ASN A 140 -1.35 9.88 3.75
N ASN A 141 -0.94 8.84 3.03
CA ASN A 141 -1.60 7.53 3.15
C ASN A 141 -1.23 6.88 4.48
N ILE A 142 -2.22 6.27 5.13
CA ILE A 142 -2.03 5.62 6.43
C ILE A 142 -1.70 4.14 6.22
N PHE A 143 -0.67 3.70 6.92
CA PHE A 143 -0.22 2.31 6.95
C PHE A 143 -0.17 1.78 8.38
N GLU A 144 -0.39 0.47 8.50
CA GLU A 144 -0.05 -0.31 9.69
C GLU A 144 1.06 -1.30 9.32
N VAL A 145 2.12 -1.34 10.13
CA VAL A 145 3.07 -2.46 10.09
C VAL A 145 2.68 -3.45 11.16
N GLU A 146 2.52 -4.70 10.79
CA GLU A 146 2.10 -5.80 11.65
C GLU A 146 3.16 -6.90 11.66
N GLN A 147 3.45 -7.45 12.85
CA GLN A 147 4.39 -8.56 12.98
C GLN A 147 3.87 -9.79 12.26
N ASN A 148 4.68 -10.30 11.32
CA ASN A 148 4.38 -11.53 10.59
C ASN A 148 5.67 -12.16 10.07
N ASP A 149 5.97 -13.36 10.54
CA ASP A 149 7.21 -14.08 10.24
C ASP A 149 7.16 -14.84 8.91
N TYR A 150 5.96 -15.03 8.34
CA TYR A 150 5.83 -15.73 7.06
C TYR A 150 6.49 -14.94 5.94
N ALA A 151 7.39 -15.59 5.22
CA ALA A 151 8.08 -15.01 4.08
C ALA A 151 8.12 -16.00 2.91
N PHE A 152 7.93 -15.53 1.68
CA PHE A 152 8.15 -16.29 0.47
C PHE A 152 9.66 -16.42 0.23
N ILE A 153 10.39 -15.31 0.32
CA ILE A 153 11.85 -15.30 0.35
C ILE A 153 12.27 -14.61 1.65
N ASP A 154 13.00 -15.30 2.52
CA ASP A 154 13.50 -14.75 3.78
C ASP A 154 14.88 -14.11 3.57
N GLU A 155 14.91 -13.01 2.83
CA GLU A 155 16.05 -12.12 2.75
C GLU A 155 16.04 -11.11 3.91
N ASP A 156 17.17 -10.45 4.15
CA ASP A 156 17.29 -9.40 5.18
C ASP A 156 16.58 -8.10 4.75
N LYS A 157 15.30 -8.21 4.44
CA LYS A 157 14.41 -7.09 4.11
C LYS A 157 13.65 -6.66 5.35
N THR A 158 13.51 -5.35 5.52
CA THR A 158 12.86 -4.78 6.70
C THR A 158 11.35 -5.01 6.67
N ASN A 159 10.74 -4.83 5.50
CA ASN A 159 9.28 -4.95 5.31
C ASN A 159 8.94 -6.06 4.33
N GLY A 160 7.70 -6.51 4.38
CA GLY A 160 7.07 -7.41 3.40
C GLY A 160 5.93 -6.72 2.65
N GLY A 161 5.19 -7.50 1.87
CA GLY A 161 4.07 -7.00 1.07
C GLY A 161 2.80 -6.75 1.87
N VAL A 162 1.73 -6.40 1.15
CA VAL A 162 0.42 -6.12 1.75
C VAL A 162 -0.10 -7.37 2.48
N ASN A 163 -0.53 -7.18 3.74
CA ASN A 163 -1.04 -8.22 4.62
C ASN A 163 -2.54 -8.07 4.92
N GLY A 164 -3.08 -6.88 4.73
CA GLY A 164 -4.48 -6.58 5.01
C GLY A 164 -4.85 -5.15 4.69
N VAL A 165 -6.10 -4.82 4.97
CA VAL A 165 -6.63 -3.44 4.91
C VAL A 165 -7.60 -3.21 6.05
N VAL A 166 -7.78 -1.94 6.43
CA VAL A 166 -8.89 -1.47 7.26
C VAL A 166 -9.82 -0.64 6.38
N ILE A 167 -11.11 -0.97 6.46
CA ILE A 167 -12.19 -0.34 5.67
C ILE A 167 -13.08 0.43 6.63
#